data_43e7bf9ac475a79530c689d225a61d40
#
_entry.id   43e7bf9ac475a79530c689d225a61d40
#
_cell.length_a   1.000
_cell.length_b   1.000
_cell.length_c   1.000
_cell.angle_alpha   90.00
_cell.angle_beta   90.00
_cell.angle_gamma   90.00
#
_symmetry.space_group_name_H-M   'P 1'
#
loop_
_entity.id
_entity.type
_entity.pdbx_description
1 polymer ?
#
loop_
_entity_poly.entity_id
_entity_poly.type
_entity_poly.pdbx_seq_one_letter_code
_entity_poly.pdbx_strand_id
1 'polypeptide(L)'
;MIMHDLTNIANHYGLKHQLVKCKEELGELIEAIDSANDEAIIEEIADVEIMTYQLKHLMCADRVVELYKDYKIARQLRRIAEEQSHECDDN
;
A
#
# COMPACT_ATOMS: atom_id res chain seq x y z
N MET A 1 2.55 1.73 -17.69
CA MET A 1 3.13 2.67 -16.72
C MET A 1 4.61 2.38 -16.57
N ILE A 2 5.39 3.39 -16.47
CA ILE A 2 6.82 3.26 -16.51
C ILE A 2 7.41 3.69 -15.17
N MET A 3 8.13 2.76 -14.50
CA MET A 3 8.77 3.03 -13.21
C MET A 3 9.72 4.23 -13.28
N HIS A 4 10.35 4.42 -14.45
CA HIS A 4 11.22 5.56 -14.71
C HIS A 4 10.48 6.89 -14.54
N ASP A 5 9.24 6.97 -15.00
CA ASP A 5 8.43 8.18 -14.83
C ASP A 5 8.13 8.47 -13.37
N LEU A 6 7.83 7.43 -12.60
CA LEU A 6 7.55 7.57 -11.16
C LEU A 6 8.79 8.04 -10.40
N THR A 7 9.97 7.53 -10.74
CA THR A 7 11.20 7.98 -10.08
C THR A 7 11.54 9.42 -10.45
N ASN A 8 11.27 9.84 -11.69
CA ASN A 8 11.48 11.21 -12.10
C ASN A 8 10.56 12.16 -11.34
N ILE A 9 9.31 11.80 -11.18
CA ILE A 9 8.33 12.61 -10.41
C ILE A 9 8.78 12.70 -8.96
N ALA A 10 9.16 11.57 -8.36
CA ALA A 10 9.61 11.50 -6.97
C ALA A 10 10.81 12.42 -6.75
N ASN A 11 11.81 12.33 -7.63
CA ASN A 11 13.04 13.12 -7.52
C ASN A 11 12.78 14.61 -7.71
N HIS A 12 11.81 14.95 -8.53
CA HIS A 12 11.44 16.37 -8.75
C HIS A 12 10.88 17.01 -7.48
N TYR A 13 9.97 16.32 -6.78
CA TYR A 13 9.31 16.89 -5.61
C TYR A 13 10.04 16.61 -4.31
N GLY A 14 10.71 15.49 -4.19
CA GLY A 14 11.47 15.11 -3.01
C GLY A 14 10.63 14.47 -1.90
N LEU A 15 11.30 13.89 -0.92
CA LEU A 15 10.66 13.09 0.13
C LEU A 15 9.67 13.88 0.96
N LYS A 16 10.06 15.06 1.45
CA LYS A 16 9.21 15.86 2.33
C LYS A 16 7.87 16.20 1.68
N HIS A 17 7.92 16.64 0.41
CA HIS A 17 6.73 16.99 -0.35
C HIS A 17 5.86 15.74 -0.58
N GLN A 18 6.47 14.64 -0.98
CA GLN A 18 5.74 13.43 -1.32
C GLN A 18 5.15 12.72 -0.10
N LEU A 19 5.73 12.87 1.08
CA LEU A 19 5.11 12.38 2.31
C LEU A 19 3.78 13.10 2.59
N VAL A 20 3.76 14.41 2.42
CA VAL A 20 2.54 15.21 2.59
C VAL A 20 1.50 14.81 1.55
N LYS A 21 1.93 14.67 0.30
CA LYS A 21 1.03 14.28 -0.79
C LYS A 21 0.44 12.89 -0.58
N CYS A 22 1.26 11.95 -0.12
CA CYS A 22 0.79 10.60 0.17
C CYS A 22 -0.27 10.60 1.28
N LYS A 23 -0.09 11.42 2.31
CA LYS A 23 -1.11 11.56 3.36
C LYS A 23 -2.44 12.05 2.79
N GLU A 24 -2.41 13.01 1.87
CA GLU A 24 -3.61 13.50 1.22
C GLU A 24 -4.33 12.38 0.46
N GLU A 25 -3.59 11.61 -0.33
CA GLU A 25 -4.15 10.52 -1.12
C GLU A 25 -4.72 9.40 -0.22
N LEU A 26 -4.04 9.09 0.88
CA LEU A 26 -4.55 8.13 1.86
C LEU A 26 -5.87 8.61 2.48
N GLY A 27 -5.98 9.90 2.79
CA GLY A 27 -7.20 10.51 3.29
C GLY A 27 -8.34 10.41 2.28
N GLU A 28 -8.06 10.64 1.01
CA GLU A 28 -9.05 10.52 -0.05
C GLU A 28 -9.53 9.07 -0.23
N LEU A 29 -8.62 8.10 -0.07
CA LEU A 29 -9.00 6.68 -0.10
C LEU A 29 -9.94 6.35 1.07
N ILE A 30 -9.64 6.84 2.26
CA ILE A 30 -10.52 6.64 3.42
C ILE A 30 -11.92 7.20 3.14
N GLU A 31 -12.00 8.42 2.63
CA GLU A 31 -13.28 9.04 2.28
C GLU A 31 -14.05 8.23 1.24
N ALA A 32 -13.36 7.72 0.23
CA ALA A 32 -13.97 6.91 -0.81
C ALA A 32 -14.56 5.61 -0.23
N ILE A 33 -13.82 4.96 0.66
CA ILE A 33 -14.27 3.74 1.34
C ILE A 33 -15.50 4.05 2.20
N ASP A 34 -15.47 5.13 2.97
CA ASP A 34 -16.58 5.53 3.83
C ASP A 34 -17.84 5.86 3.03
N SER A 35 -17.68 6.41 1.83
CA SER A 35 -18.78 6.72 0.93
C SER A 35 -19.31 5.50 0.18
N ALA A 36 -18.63 4.36 0.25
CA ALA A 36 -18.93 3.14 -0.49
C ALA A 36 -19.05 3.38 -2.00
N ASN A 37 -18.24 4.27 -2.53
CA ASN A 37 -18.21 4.61 -3.95
C ASN A 37 -17.09 3.79 -4.63
N ASP A 38 -17.46 2.71 -5.30
CA ASP A 38 -16.51 1.76 -5.88
C ASP A 38 -15.57 2.42 -6.90
N GLU A 39 -16.11 3.28 -7.75
CA GLU A 39 -15.28 3.97 -8.76
C GLU A 39 -14.23 4.86 -8.10
N ALA A 40 -14.62 5.62 -7.10
CA ALA A 40 -13.71 6.47 -6.35
C ALA A 40 -12.65 5.64 -5.61
N ILE A 41 -13.05 4.51 -5.01
CA ILE A 41 -12.11 3.60 -4.34
C ILE A 41 -11.03 3.13 -5.32
N ILE A 42 -11.44 2.71 -6.51
CA ILE A 42 -10.51 2.22 -7.54
C ILE A 42 -9.54 3.32 -7.95
N GLU A 43 -10.02 4.54 -8.19
CA GLU A 43 -9.15 5.66 -8.55
C GLU A 43 -8.14 5.98 -7.43
N GLU A 44 -8.62 6.00 -6.19
CA GLU A 44 -7.75 6.32 -5.05
C GLU A 44 -6.73 5.23 -4.78
N ILE A 45 -7.05 3.97 -5.06
CA ILE A 45 -6.06 2.88 -4.98
C ILE A 45 -4.90 3.18 -5.94
N ALA A 46 -5.20 3.60 -7.16
CA ALA A 46 -4.17 3.94 -8.13
C ALA A 46 -3.27 5.07 -7.61
N ASP A 47 -3.87 6.12 -7.07
CA ASP A 47 -3.13 7.26 -6.53
C ASP A 47 -2.25 6.85 -5.34
N VAL A 48 -2.77 6.02 -4.44
CA VAL A 48 -2.01 5.53 -3.27
C VAL A 48 -0.84 4.64 -3.72
N GLU A 49 -1.06 3.76 -4.68
CA GLU A 49 0.03 2.91 -5.20
C GLU A 49 1.13 3.73 -5.85
N ILE A 50 0.76 4.76 -6.62
CA ILE A 50 1.72 5.68 -7.23
C ILE A 50 2.55 6.37 -6.15
N MET A 51 1.90 6.86 -5.10
CA MET A 51 2.58 7.58 -4.03
C MET A 51 3.48 6.66 -3.19
N THR A 52 2.99 5.48 -2.83
CA THR A 52 3.79 4.54 -2.03
C THR A 52 5.00 4.03 -2.80
N TYR A 53 4.89 3.82 -4.10
CA TYR A 53 6.03 3.49 -4.94
C TYR A 53 7.11 4.57 -4.87
N GLN A 54 6.69 5.84 -4.98
CA GLN A 54 7.62 6.97 -4.91
C GLN A 54 8.30 7.08 -3.54
N LEU A 55 7.55 6.84 -2.46
CA LEU A 55 8.13 6.86 -1.11
C LEU A 55 9.18 5.77 -0.93
N LYS A 56 8.94 4.57 -1.43
CA LYS A 56 9.93 3.48 -1.37
C LYS A 56 11.22 3.91 -2.06
N HIS A 57 11.12 4.52 -3.23
CA HIS A 57 12.26 5.01 -3.98
C HIS A 57 13.02 6.08 -3.19
N LEU A 58 12.31 7.09 -2.72
CA LEU A 58 12.93 8.22 -2.01
C LEU A 58 13.57 7.82 -0.67
N MET A 59 13.04 6.80 -0.03
CA MET A 59 13.57 6.29 1.25
C MET A 59 14.61 5.18 1.04
N CYS A 60 14.90 4.82 -0.22
CA CYS A 60 15.80 3.71 -0.56
C CYS A 60 15.36 2.42 0.13
N ALA A 61 14.05 2.18 0.18
CA ALA A 61 13.46 1.14 1.00
C ALA A 61 12.78 0.02 0.20
N ASP A 62 13.00 -0.04 -1.12
CA ASP A 62 12.31 -1.03 -1.97
C ASP A 62 12.51 -2.46 -1.46
N ARG A 63 13.74 -2.83 -1.18
CA ARG A 63 14.06 -4.19 -0.72
C ARG A 63 13.51 -4.46 0.67
N VAL A 64 13.65 -3.51 1.57
CA VAL A 64 13.19 -3.66 2.96
C VAL A 64 11.67 -3.82 3.00
N VAL A 65 10.94 -3.03 2.18
CA VAL A 65 9.49 -3.13 2.09
C VAL A 65 9.08 -4.53 1.60
N GLU A 66 9.77 -5.06 0.59
CA GLU A 66 9.47 -6.41 0.07
C GLU A 66 9.70 -7.49 1.14
N LEU A 67 10.76 -7.37 1.93
CA LEU A 67 11.03 -8.30 3.02
C LEU A 67 9.92 -8.25 4.10
N TYR A 68 9.47 -7.06 4.45
CA TYR A 68 8.36 -6.90 5.38
C TYR A 68 7.07 -7.50 4.83
N LYS A 69 6.81 -7.30 3.55
CA LYS A 69 5.62 -7.87 2.88
C LYS A 69 5.65 -9.40 2.96
N ASP A 70 6.78 -10.00 2.63
CA ASP A 70 6.93 -11.46 2.67
C ASP A 70 6.66 -12.00 4.09
N TYR A 71 7.22 -11.36 5.10
CA TYR A 71 7.00 -11.73 6.49
C TYR A 71 5.53 -11.62 6.89
N LYS A 72 4.89 -10.49 6.54
CA LYS A 72 3.50 -10.24 6.91
C LYS A 72 2.53 -11.18 6.19
N ILE A 73 2.80 -11.49 4.94
CA ILE A 73 2.00 -12.44 4.16
C ILE A 73 2.09 -13.83 4.80
N ALA A 74 3.29 -14.30 5.11
CA ALA A 74 3.50 -15.59 5.76
C ALA A 74 2.77 -15.66 7.10
N ARG A 75 2.85 -14.59 7.89
CA ARG A 75 2.15 -14.50 9.18
C ARG A 75 0.63 -14.59 9.00
N GLN A 76 0.09 -13.90 8.01
CA GLN A 76 -1.34 -13.92 7.74
C GLN A 76 -1.81 -15.33 7.31
N LEU A 77 -1.05 -15.99 6.47
CA LEU A 77 -1.36 -17.35 6.03
C LEU A 77 -1.36 -18.33 7.20
N ARG A 78 -0.43 -18.18 8.15
CA ARG A 78 -0.44 -19.01 9.38
C ARG A 78 -1.69 -18.76 10.20
N ARG A 79 -2.10 -17.50 10.35
CA ARG A 79 -3.32 -17.16 11.09
C ARG A 79 -4.56 -17.79 10.46
N ILE A 80 -4.66 -17.76 9.14
CA ILE A 80 -5.76 -18.40 8.41
C ILE A 80 -5.77 -19.91 8.66
N ALA A 81 -4.59 -20.54 8.58
CA ALA A 81 -4.47 -21.98 8.85
C ALA A 81 -4.90 -22.33 10.27
N GLU A 82 -4.51 -21.52 11.26
CA GLU A 82 -4.90 -21.70 12.65
C GLU A 82 -6.42 -21.55 12.83
N GLU A 83 -7.02 -20.55 12.18
CA GLU A 83 -8.47 -20.34 12.21
C GLU A 83 -9.22 -21.53 11.62
N GLN A 84 -8.75 -22.06 10.49
CA GLN A 84 -9.34 -23.23 9.83
C GLN A 84 -9.22 -24.49 10.68
N SER A 85 -8.06 -24.69 11.31
CA SER A 85 -7.83 -25.81 12.21
C SER A 85 -8.75 -25.74 13.42
N HIS A 86 -8.96 -24.54 13.96
CA HIS A 86 -9.83 -24.32 15.11
C HIS A 86 -11.29 -24.64 14.77
N GLU A 87 -11.74 -24.25 13.59
CA GLU A 87 -13.08 -24.57 13.10
C GLU A 87 -13.30 -26.08 12.98
N CYS A 88 -12.29 -26.82 12.51
CA CYS A 88 -12.35 -28.27 12.42
C CYS A 88 -12.45 -28.93 13.80
N ASP A 89 -11.80 -28.37 14.80
CA ASP A 89 -11.80 -28.92 16.17
C ASP A 89 -13.15 -28.74 16.86
N ASP A 90 -13.94 -27.75 16.44
CA ASP A 90 -15.26 -27.46 17.00
C ASP A 90 -16.36 -28.41 16.50
N ASN A 91 -16.03 -29.23 15.53
CA ASN A 91 -16.94 -30.23 14.98
C ASN A 91 -16.68 -31.61 15.59
#